data_5f49867b984be24376a5e58a376696e7
#
_entry.id   5f49867b984be24376a5e58a376696e7
#
_cell.length_a   1.000
_cell.length_b   1.000
_cell.length_c   1.000
_cell.angle_alpha   90.00
_cell.angle_beta   90.00
_cell.angle_gamma   90.00
#
_symmetry.space_group_name_H-M   'P 1'
#
loop_
_entity.id
_entity.type
_entity.pdbx_description
1 polymer ?
#
loop_
_entity_poly.entity_id
_entity_poly.type
_entity_poly.pdbx_seq_one_letter_code
_entity_poly.pdbx_strand_id
1 'polypeptide(L)'
;MAKEHVGRTKATATKTLYAVMKEISRRGGSMPAKELYPFVEANVSLTDWEKEPAGKNKYIRWTNSFQFYSINYAKAGLIVKQKGMWYLTPEGESALKMSPEEVMEKGEVAYREWRKLNPREDKHDEEPMDDNAERDRAEELNMLESDAREGIRKFIVSKSPYEFQDMVAALLRAMGYHTPFIAPKGKDGGIDITAYLDPLGAQTPRIKVQVKHKPETAIGASDIRALLGVLRAGDIALFVTSGTFSPDAKTTGTSSREFIRLIDGDEFIDMWLEFYDKMTDDDKNMLPLKRISFLGNNE
;
A
#
# COMPACT_ATOMS: atom_id res chain seq x y z
N MET A 1 16.60 -35.98 -10.41
CA MET A 1 16.76 -34.55 -10.76
C MET A 1 15.71 -33.65 -10.11
N ALA A 2 14.41 -34.02 -10.07
CA ALA A 2 13.37 -33.17 -9.47
C ALA A 2 13.53 -32.87 -7.95
N LYS A 3 13.94 -33.85 -7.13
CA LYS A 3 14.13 -33.67 -5.68
C LYS A 3 15.23 -32.67 -5.29
N GLU A 4 16.31 -32.62 -6.08
CA GLU A 4 17.45 -31.74 -5.82
C GLU A 4 17.11 -30.26 -6.20
N HIS A 5 16.27 -30.09 -7.22
CA HIS A 5 15.82 -28.77 -7.67
C HIS A 5 14.86 -28.10 -6.68
N VAL A 6 13.93 -28.86 -6.10
CA VAL A 6 13.01 -28.38 -5.04
C VAL A 6 13.79 -27.95 -3.78
N GLY A 7 14.86 -28.69 -3.43
CA GLY A 7 15.72 -28.32 -2.31
C GLY A 7 16.41 -26.96 -2.47
N ARG A 8 16.94 -26.68 -3.68
CA ARG A 8 17.63 -25.39 -3.97
C ARG A 8 16.70 -24.19 -3.90
N THR A 9 15.51 -24.30 -4.47
CA THR A 9 14.49 -23.24 -4.46
C THR A 9 14.09 -22.87 -3.05
N LYS A 10 13.84 -23.87 -2.19
CA LYS A 10 13.53 -23.66 -0.78
C LYS A 10 14.69 -23.00 -0.04
N ALA A 11 15.93 -23.45 -0.24
CA ALA A 11 17.10 -22.86 0.38
C ALA A 11 17.29 -21.39 -0.02
N THR A 12 17.05 -21.06 -1.28
CA THR A 12 17.06 -19.67 -1.79
C THR A 12 16.01 -18.80 -1.07
N ALA A 13 14.77 -19.28 -0.99
CA ALA A 13 13.70 -18.57 -0.30
C ALA A 13 14.00 -18.40 1.20
N THR A 14 14.51 -19.42 1.86
CA THR A 14 14.86 -19.40 3.28
C THR A 14 15.83 -18.27 3.60
N LYS A 15 16.95 -18.18 2.88
CA LYS A 15 17.96 -17.16 3.15
C LYS A 15 17.47 -15.74 2.81
N THR A 16 16.74 -15.58 1.70
CA THR A 16 16.29 -14.26 1.23
C THR A 16 15.16 -13.71 2.09
N LEU A 17 14.15 -14.50 2.41
CA LEU A 17 13.03 -14.09 3.26
C LEU A 17 13.47 -13.78 4.68
N TYR A 18 14.33 -14.62 5.26
CA TYR A 18 14.84 -14.38 6.61
C TYR A 18 15.69 -13.11 6.69
N ALA A 19 16.51 -12.82 5.67
CA ALA A 19 17.27 -11.58 5.59
C ALA A 19 16.34 -10.35 5.52
N VAL A 20 15.27 -10.43 4.72
CA VAL A 20 14.27 -9.37 4.62
C VAL A 20 13.53 -9.16 5.95
N MET A 21 13.11 -10.22 6.65
CA MET A 21 12.49 -10.09 7.97
C MET A 21 13.40 -9.36 8.97
N LYS A 22 14.69 -9.71 9.00
CA LYS A 22 15.68 -9.00 9.83
C LYS A 22 15.78 -7.52 9.50
N GLU A 23 15.79 -7.19 8.21
CA GLU A 23 15.86 -5.80 7.78
C GLU A 23 14.59 -5.03 8.13
N ILE A 24 13.41 -5.64 7.98
CA ILE A 24 12.13 -5.05 8.40
C ILE A 24 12.15 -4.76 9.92
N SER A 25 12.60 -5.72 10.73
CA SER A 25 12.79 -5.52 12.18
C SER A 25 13.73 -4.36 12.48
N ARG A 26 14.90 -4.32 11.82
CA ARG A 26 15.89 -3.24 11.97
C ARG A 26 15.34 -1.85 11.62
N ARG A 27 14.40 -1.77 10.66
CA ARG A 27 13.73 -0.53 10.21
C ARG A 27 12.52 -0.14 11.07
N GLY A 28 12.25 -0.83 12.16
CA GLY A 28 11.12 -0.53 13.03
C GLY A 28 9.81 -1.19 12.62
N GLY A 29 9.89 -2.33 11.93
CA GLY A 29 8.75 -3.22 11.68
C GLY A 29 8.09 -3.11 10.32
N SER A 30 8.57 -2.26 9.41
CA SER A 30 8.00 -2.16 8.05
C SER A 30 9.03 -1.80 7.00
N MET A 31 8.75 -2.19 5.73
CA MET A 31 9.60 -1.90 4.56
C MET A 31 8.76 -1.83 3.28
N PRO A 32 9.00 -0.84 2.40
CA PRO A 32 8.34 -0.78 1.09
C PRO A 32 8.65 -2.00 0.23
N ALA A 33 7.65 -2.58 -0.43
CA ALA A 33 7.83 -3.75 -1.29
C ALA A 33 8.87 -3.52 -2.41
N LYS A 34 8.91 -2.31 -2.96
CA LYS A 34 9.89 -1.89 -3.99
C LYS A 34 11.35 -1.96 -3.54
N GLU A 35 11.62 -1.93 -2.23
CA GLU A 35 12.97 -1.97 -1.69
C GLU A 35 13.45 -3.39 -1.35
N LEU A 36 12.54 -4.37 -1.37
CA LEU A 36 12.85 -5.77 -0.98
C LEU A 36 13.90 -6.39 -1.91
N TYR A 37 13.69 -6.29 -3.22
CA TYR A 37 14.62 -6.87 -4.21
C TYR A 37 15.97 -6.17 -4.23
N PRO A 38 16.05 -4.82 -4.30
CA PRO A 38 17.31 -4.12 -4.18
C PRO A 38 18.08 -4.47 -2.89
N PHE A 39 17.36 -4.61 -1.77
CA PHE A 39 17.97 -5.03 -0.52
C PHE A 39 18.56 -6.45 -0.60
N VAL A 40 17.80 -7.42 -1.12
CA VAL A 40 18.28 -8.81 -1.26
C VAL A 40 19.50 -8.87 -2.18
N GLU A 41 19.47 -8.20 -3.33
CA GLU A 41 20.58 -8.16 -4.27
C GLU A 41 21.86 -7.56 -3.67
N ALA A 42 21.72 -6.54 -2.83
CA ALA A 42 22.86 -5.86 -2.19
C ALA A 42 23.41 -6.61 -0.97
N ASN A 43 22.58 -7.38 -0.24
CA ASN A 43 22.94 -7.86 1.10
C ASN A 43 22.91 -9.39 1.24
N VAL A 44 22.34 -10.13 0.28
CA VAL A 44 22.27 -11.59 0.32
C VAL A 44 23.20 -12.19 -0.76
N SER A 45 24.05 -13.10 -0.36
CA SER A 45 24.91 -13.81 -1.32
C SER A 45 24.07 -14.75 -2.20
N LEU A 46 23.85 -14.33 -3.45
CA LEU A 46 23.13 -15.09 -4.46
C LEU A 46 24.10 -15.74 -5.43
N THR A 47 23.92 -17.03 -5.70
CA THR A 47 24.68 -17.80 -6.68
C THR A 47 24.27 -17.41 -8.11
N ASP A 48 25.11 -17.75 -9.10
CA ASP A 48 24.79 -17.51 -10.51
C ASP A 48 23.50 -18.20 -10.92
N TRP A 49 23.28 -19.45 -10.46
CA TRP A 49 22.05 -20.20 -10.70
C TRP A 49 20.80 -19.47 -10.19
N GLU A 50 20.88 -18.81 -9.03
CA GLU A 50 19.77 -18.06 -8.45
C GLU A 50 19.46 -16.77 -9.23
N LYS A 51 20.46 -16.17 -9.84
CA LYS A 51 20.34 -14.97 -10.67
C LYS A 51 19.94 -15.24 -12.12
N GLU A 52 20.03 -16.51 -12.58
CA GLU A 52 19.65 -16.87 -13.93
C GLU A 52 18.14 -16.79 -14.16
N PRO A 53 17.72 -16.37 -15.36
CA PRO A 53 16.33 -16.47 -15.76
C PRO A 53 15.90 -17.92 -15.96
N ALA A 54 14.65 -18.24 -15.61
CA ALA A 54 14.05 -19.55 -15.76
C ALA A 54 12.59 -19.46 -16.26
N GLY A 55 12.07 -20.61 -16.73
CA GLY A 55 10.71 -20.72 -17.23
C GLY A 55 10.46 -20.03 -18.58
N LYS A 56 9.23 -20.16 -19.08
CA LYS A 56 8.80 -19.54 -20.34
C LYS A 56 8.81 -18.01 -20.26
N ASN A 57 8.53 -17.46 -19.09
CA ASN A 57 8.45 -16.00 -18.84
C ASN A 57 9.79 -15.38 -18.42
N LYS A 58 10.89 -16.16 -18.44
CA LYS A 58 12.24 -15.68 -18.12
C LYS A 58 12.35 -14.96 -16.76
N TYR A 59 11.60 -15.40 -15.75
CA TYR A 59 11.69 -14.84 -14.41
C TYR A 59 13.04 -15.20 -13.76
N ILE A 60 13.58 -14.34 -12.92
CA ILE A 60 14.80 -14.61 -12.15
C ILE A 60 14.47 -15.62 -11.05
N ARG A 61 15.23 -16.73 -10.93
CA ARG A 61 14.92 -17.84 -10.03
C ARG A 61 14.75 -17.43 -8.57
N TRP A 62 15.63 -16.56 -8.07
CA TRP A 62 15.54 -16.17 -6.66
C TRP A 62 14.30 -15.31 -6.38
N THR A 63 13.91 -14.43 -7.31
CA THR A 63 12.73 -13.58 -7.12
C THR A 63 11.46 -14.40 -7.07
N ASN A 64 11.34 -15.39 -7.95
CA ASN A 64 10.23 -16.33 -7.95
C ASN A 64 10.17 -17.15 -6.65
N SER A 65 11.31 -17.70 -6.22
CA SER A 65 11.39 -18.45 -4.96
C SER A 65 11.01 -17.58 -3.75
N PHE A 66 11.48 -16.34 -3.72
CA PHE A 66 11.18 -15.37 -2.68
C PHE A 66 9.67 -15.10 -2.61
N GLN A 67 9.04 -14.79 -3.75
CA GLN A 67 7.60 -14.52 -3.80
C GLN A 67 6.79 -15.74 -3.38
N PHE A 68 7.07 -16.89 -3.99
CA PHE A 68 6.37 -18.14 -3.71
C PHE A 68 6.34 -18.48 -2.21
N TYR A 69 7.48 -18.53 -1.55
CA TYR A 69 7.54 -18.87 -0.14
C TYR A 69 7.12 -17.74 0.81
N SER A 70 7.07 -16.50 0.34
CA SER A 70 6.56 -15.38 1.14
C SER A 70 5.07 -15.51 1.50
N ILE A 71 4.30 -16.31 0.72
CA ILE A 71 2.91 -16.66 1.03
C ILE A 71 2.85 -17.49 2.31
N ASN A 72 3.75 -18.45 2.45
CA ASN A 72 3.83 -19.30 3.63
C ASN A 72 4.08 -18.46 4.90
N TYR A 73 4.94 -17.45 4.80
CA TYR A 73 5.23 -16.53 5.89
C TYR A 73 4.03 -15.66 6.26
N ALA A 74 3.27 -15.22 5.26
CA ALA A 74 2.02 -14.49 5.49
C ALA A 74 0.94 -15.37 6.13
N LYS A 75 0.77 -16.62 5.67
CA LYS A 75 -0.19 -17.57 6.27
C LYS A 75 0.22 -18.01 7.68
N ALA A 76 1.50 -18.01 7.99
CA ALA A 76 2.01 -18.22 9.35
C ALA A 76 1.86 -17.00 10.26
N GLY A 77 1.30 -15.90 9.75
CA GLY A 77 1.17 -14.65 10.51
C GLY A 77 2.50 -13.98 10.84
N LEU A 78 3.59 -14.30 10.14
CA LEU A 78 4.92 -13.72 10.39
C LEU A 78 5.09 -12.35 9.76
N ILE A 79 4.46 -12.14 8.60
CA ILE A 79 4.45 -10.89 7.84
C ILE A 79 3.04 -10.55 7.40
N VAL A 80 2.78 -9.26 7.20
CA VAL A 80 1.59 -8.74 6.55
C VAL A 80 2.02 -7.93 5.34
N LYS A 81 1.41 -8.21 4.18
CA LYS A 81 1.61 -7.47 2.93
C LYS A 81 0.39 -6.60 2.71
N GLN A 82 0.54 -5.29 2.74
CA GLN A 82 -0.58 -4.37 2.57
C GLN A 82 -0.11 -3.07 1.93
N LYS A 83 -0.83 -2.61 0.92
CA LYS A 83 -0.64 -1.29 0.27
C LYS A 83 0.81 -1.01 -0.17
N GLY A 84 1.47 -2.00 -0.77
CA GLY A 84 2.86 -1.88 -1.22
C GLY A 84 3.90 -1.87 -0.10
N MET A 85 3.49 -2.18 1.14
CA MET A 85 4.35 -2.30 2.31
C MET A 85 4.36 -3.73 2.84
N TRP A 86 5.49 -4.16 3.35
CA TRP A 86 5.61 -5.37 4.16
C TRP A 86 5.81 -4.98 5.62
N TYR A 87 5.04 -5.61 6.49
CA TYR A 87 5.09 -5.40 7.93
C TYR A 87 5.52 -6.70 8.61
N LEU A 88 6.40 -6.60 9.59
CA LEU A 88 6.72 -7.71 10.47
C LEU A 88 5.72 -7.70 11.64
N THR A 89 5.12 -8.85 11.90
CA THR A 89 4.18 -9.00 13.03
C THR A 89 4.94 -9.26 14.35
N PRO A 90 4.29 -9.17 15.52
CA PRO A 90 4.89 -9.62 16.78
C PRO A 90 5.35 -11.08 16.75
N GLU A 91 4.60 -11.95 16.04
CA GLU A 91 4.97 -13.35 15.81
C GLU A 91 6.19 -13.45 14.91
N GLY A 92 6.27 -12.61 13.87
CA GLY A 92 7.43 -12.53 12.99
C GLY A 92 8.68 -12.04 13.73
N GLU A 93 8.54 -11.04 14.59
CA GLU A 93 9.63 -10.55 15.45
C GLU A 93 10.13 -11.66 16.40
N SER A 94 9.19 -12.40 16.99
CA SER A 94 9.55 -13.54 17.85
C SER A 94 10.24 -14.66 17.09
N ALA A 95 9.84 -14.89 15.83
CA ALA A 95 10.42 -15.93 14.97
C ALA A 95 11.87 -15.60 14.55
N LEU A 96 12.31 -14.36 14.59
CA LEU A 96 13.72 -13.98 14.34
C LEU A 96 14.71 -14.54 15.38
N LYS A 97 14.22 -15.10 16.50
CA LYS A 97 15.04 -15.82 17.48
C LYS A 97 15.31 -17.27 17.08
N MET A 98 14.59 -17.78 16.07
CA MET A 98 14.73 -19.12 15.52
C MET A 98 15.75 -19.12 14.36
N SER A 99 16.20 -20.30 13.94
CA SER A 99 17.01 -20.42 12.73
C SER A 99 16.18 -20.14 11.47
N PRO A 100 16.81 -19.73 10.35
CA PRO A 100 16.10 -19.53 9.10
C PRO A 100 15.28 -20.74 8.64
N GLU A 101 15.81 -21.94 8.86
CA GLU A 101 15.20 -23.22 8.50
C GLU A 101 13.93 -23.49 9.33
N GLU A 102 13.98 -23.23 10.63
CA GLU A 102 12.82 -23.37 11.54
C GLU A 102 11.72 -22.39 11.20
N VAL A 103 12.06 -21.14 10.83
CA VAL A 103 11.08 -20.14 10.37
C VAL A 103 10.41 -20.58 9.07
N MET A 104 11.19 -21.13 8.13
CA MET A 104 10.65 -21.66 6.88
C MET A 104 9.72 -22.85 7.13
N GLU A 105 10.10 -23.79 8.01
CA GLU A 105 9.27 -24.93 8.37
C GLU A 105 7.95 -24.49 9.02
N LYS A 106 8.00 -23.51 9.93
CA LYS A 106 6.80 -22.91 10.54
C LYS A 106 5.87 -22.36 9.47
N GLY A 107 6.41 -21.67 8.47
CA GLY A 107 5.66 -21.15 7.32
C GLY A 107 4.96 -22.25 6.55
N GLU A 108 5.68 -23.32 6.21
CA GLU A 108 5.13 -24.46 5.45
C GLU A 108 4.05 -25.24 6.22
N VAL A 109 4.22 -25.40 7.54
CA VAL A 109 3.20 -26.05 8.39
C VAL A 109 1.93 -25.23 8.39
N ALA A 110 2.04 -23.94 8.64
CA ALA A 110 0.88 -23.05 8.67
C ALA A 110 0.15 -22.99 7.33
N TYR A 111 0.90 -22.97 6.21
CA TYR A 111 0.31 -23.02 4.88
C TYR A 111 -0.43 -24.35 4.62
N ARG A 112 0.12 -25.49 5.02
CA ARG A 112 -0.54 -26.80 4.88
C ARG A 112 -1.82 -26.89 5.72
N GLU A 113 -1.84 -26.31 6.92
CA GLU A 113 -3.01 -26.27 7.78
C GLU A 113 -4.08 -25.35 7.20
N TRP A 114 -3.70 -24.16 6.73
CA TRP A 114 -4.60 -23.24 6.06
C TRP A 114 -5.26 -23.92 4.84
N ARG A 115 -4.49 -24.65 4.05
CA ARG A 115 -5.00 -25.37 2.86
C ARG A 115 -6.01 -26.47 3.21
N LYS A 116 -5.85 -27.16 4.34
CA LYS A 116 -6.81 -28.14 4.82
C LYS A 116 -8.15 -27.49 5.22
N LEU A 117 -8.10 -26.29 5.76
CA LEU A 117 -9.29 -25.54 6.18
C LEU A 117 -9.97 -24.82 5.02
N ASN A 118 -9.26 -24.64 3.89
CA ASN A 118 -9.76 -24.04 2.67
C ASN A 118 -9.58 -25.02 1.49
N PRO A 119 -10.31 -26.14 1.48
CA PRO A 119 -10.28 -27.09 0.37
C PRO A 119 -10.91 -26.45 -0.87
N ARG A 120 -10.32 -26.68 -2.04
CA ARG A 120 -10.95 -26.32 -3.32
C ARG A 120 -12.20 -27.15 -3.53
N GLU A 121 -13.30 -26.53 -3.94
CA GLU A 121 -14.43 -27.26 -4.54
C GLU A 121 -13.95 -27.79 -5.90
N ASP A 122 -13.83 -29.13 -6.00
CA ASP A 122 -13.52 -29.82 -7.26
C ASP A 122 -14.65 -29.54 -8.28
N LYS A 123 -14.37 -28.75 -9.28
CA LYS A 123 -15.15 -28.70 -10.52
C LYS A 123 -14.33 -29.31 -11.65
N HIS A 124 -14.78 -30.51 -12.03
CA HIS A 124 -14.58 -31.24 -13.30
C HIS A 124 -13.15 -31.57 -13.78
N ASP A 125 -13.00 -32.87 -14.08
CA ASP A 125 -12.03 -33.59 -14.89
C ASP A 125 -11.39 -32.77 -16.03
N GLU A 126 -10.38 -32.01 -15.69
CA GLU A 126 -9.34 -31.56 -16.61
C GLU A 126 -8.01 -31.75 -15.89
N GLU A 127 -6.97 -32.10 -16.63
CA GLU A 127 -5.62 -32.46 -16.18
C GLU A 127 -5.14 -31.60 -15.02
N PRO A 128 -4.29 -32.07 -14.09
CA PRO A 128 -3.87 -31.31 -12.92
C PRO A 128 -3.30 -29.98 -13.36
N MET A 129 -4.14 -28.95 -13.33
CA MET A 129 -3.70 -27.57 -13.54
C MET A 129 -2.67 -27.28 -12.47
N ASP A 130 -1.48 -26.99 -12.92
CA ASP A 130 -0.28 -26.71 -12.15
C ASP A 130 -0.61 -25.72 -11.02
N ASP A 131 -0.59 -26.16 -9.77
CA ASP A 131 -0.78 -25.35 -8.55
C ASP A 131 0.11 -24.08 -8.58
N ASN A 132 1.14 -24.10 -9.41
CA ASN A 132 2.03 -22.97 -9.66
C ASN A 132 1.38 -21.90 -10.54
N ALA A 133 0.51 -22.25 -11.50
CA ALA A 133 -0.07 -21.29 -12.44
C ALA A 133 -1.08 -20.32 -11.80
N GLU A 134 -1.87 -20.77 -10.81
CA GLU A 134 -2.78 -19.87 -10.09
C GLU A 134 -2.05 -18.99 -9.07
N ARG A 135 -1.00 -19.52 -8.44
CA ARG A 135 -0.13 -18.75 -7.55
C ARG A 135 0.66 -17.71 -8.33
N ASP A 136 1.21 -18.11 -9.48
CA ASP A 136 1.92 -17.20 -10.39
C ASP A 136 1.00 -16.07 -10.85
N ARG A 137 -0.30 -16.34 -11.10
CA ARG A 137 -1.29 -15.31 -11.43
C ARG A 137 -1.58 -14.36 -10.27
N ALA A 138 -1.76 -14.87 -9.05
CA ALA A 138 -2.01 -14.04 -7.89
C ALA A 138 -0.79 -13.16 -7.55
N GLU A 139 0.41 -13.68 -7.74
CA GLU A 139 1.65 -12.94 -7.56
C GLU A 139 1.85 -11.90 -8.66
N GLU A 140 1.57 -12.24 -9.91
CA GLU A 140 1.59 -11.31 -11.03
C GLU A 140 0.60 -10.15 -10.82
N LEU A 141 -0.60 -10.44 -10.32
CA LEU A 141 -1.60 -9.43 -9.94
C LEU A 141 -1.08 -8.52 -8.83
N ASN A 142 -0.52 -9.07 -7.76
CA ASN A 142 0.04 -8.27 -6.66
C ASN A 142 1.21 -7.38 -7.14
N MET A 143 2.03 -7.86 -8.06
CA MET A 143 3.09 -7.06 -8.68
C MET A 143 2.51 -5.95 -9.54
N LEU A 144 1.52 -6.25 -10.39
CA LEU A 144 0.84 -5.26 -11.23
C LEU A 144 0.12 -4.19 -10.39
N GLU A 145 -0.51 -4.58 -9.29
CA GLU A 145 -1.13 -3.63 -8.35
C GLU A 145 -0.07 -2.73 -7.70
N SER A 146 1.04 -3.31 -7.25
CA SER A 146 2.14 -2.54 -6.65
C SER A 146 2.75 -1.56 -7.66
N ASP A 147 3.01 -2.00 -8.88
CA ASP A 147 3.54 -1.18 -9.96
C ASP A 147 2.58 -0.07 -10.38
N ALA A 148 1.28 -0.40 -10.46
CA ALA A 148 0.23 0.58 -10.76
C ALA A 148 0.14 1.66 -9.67
N ARG A 149 0.17 1.27 -8.39
CA ARG A 149 0.17 2.22 -7.25
C ARG A 149 1.41 3.12 -7.26
N GLU A 150 2.58 2.55 -7.54
CA GLU A 150 3.81 3.35 -7.65
C GLU A 150 3.76 4.29 -8.86
N GLY A 151 3.19 3.87 -9.98
CA GLY A 151 2.93 4.72 -11.15
C GLY A 151 2.01 5.90 -10.80
N ILE A 152 0.90 5.64 -10.08
CA ILE A 152 -0.04 6.65 -9.59
C ILE A 152 0.68 7.63 -8.64
N ARG A 153 1.46 7.11 -7.70
CA ARG A 153 2.23 7.93 -6.76
C ARG A 153 3.19 8.87 -7.50
N LYS A 154 3.98 8.36 -8.44
CA LYS A 154 4.90 9.16 -9.25
C LYS A 154 4.18 10.24 -10.05
N PHE A 155 3.01 9.92 -10.61
CA PHE A 155 2.18 10.87 -11.32
C PHE A 155 1.70 12.00 -10.39
N ILE A 156 1.21 11.68 -9.18
CA ILE A 156 0.82 12.68 -8.19
C ILE A 156 2.01 13.55 -7.77
N VAL A 157 3.17 12.93 -7.51
CA VAL A 157 4.41 13.64 -7.15
C VAL A 157 4.83 14.65 -8.21
N SER A 158 4.60 14.37 -9.49
CA SER A 158 4.92 15.26 -10.60
C SER A 158 4.01 16.49 -10.73
N LYS A 159 2.89 16.52 -9.99
CA LYS A 159 1.94 17.63 -10.01
C LYS A 159 2.46 18.83 -9.25
N SER A 160 2.01 20.02 -9.65
CA SER A 160 2.19 21.23 -8.85
C SER A 160 1.31 21.19 -7.59
N PRO A 161 1.62 21.99 -6.56
CA PRO A 161 0.77 22.08 -5.37
C PRO A 161 -0.69 22.44 -5.68
N TYR A 162 -0.93 23.28 -6.68
CA TYR A 162 -2.28 23.68 -7.09
C TYR A 162 -3.02 22.58 -7.82
N GLU A 163 -2.36 21.84 -8.73
CA GLU A 163 -2.99 20.68 -9.35
C GLU A 163 -3.36 19.62 -8.31
N PHE A 164 -2.52 19.40 -7.30
CA PHE A 164 -2.85 18.48 -6.22
C PHE A 164 -4.03 18.99 -5.37
N GLN A 165 -4.11 20.31 -5.13
CA GLN A 165 -5.27 20.94 -4.49
C GLN A 165 -6.56 20.72 -5.29
N ASP A 166 -6.51 20.87 -6.62
CA ASP A 166 -7.64 20.63 -7.50
C ASP A 166 -8.06 19.16 -7.48
N MET A 167 -7.11 18.23 -7.42
CA MET A 167 -7.39 16.79 -7.25
C MET A 167 -8.10 16.51 -5.92
N VAL A 168 -7.69 17.15 -4.82
CA VAL A 168 -8.38 17.01 -3.53
C VAL A 168 -9.81 17.54 -3.62
N ALA A 169 -10.03 18.69 -4.28
CA ALA A 169 -11.37 19.20 -4.50
C ALA A 169 -12.24 18.29 -5.37
N ALA A 170 -11.66 17.66 -6.41
CA ALA A 170 -12.32 16.68 -7.26
C ALA A 170 -12.75 15.43 -6.46
N LEU A 171 -11.88 14.92 -5.59
CA LEU A 171 -12.20 13.82 -4.70
C LEU A 171 -13.38 14.16 -3.78
N LEU A 172 -13.38 15.32 -3.17
CA LEU A 172 -14.48 15.78 -2.31
C LEU A 172 -15.79 15.88 -3.09
N ARG A 173 -15.78 16.38 -4.33
CA ARG A 173 -16.97 16.41 -5.20
C ARG A 173 -17.48 15.00 -5.50
N ALA A 174 -16.58 14.05 -5.82
CA ALA A 174 -16.94 12.65 -6.05
C ALA A 174 -17.55 11.99 -4.82
N MET A 175 -17.18 12.44 -3.62
CA MET A 175 -17.77 12.00 -2.34
C MET A 175 -19.12 12.67 -2.05
N GLY A 176 -19.58 13.60 -2.89
CA GLY A 176 -20.86 14.28 -2.76
C GLY A 176 -20.80 15.63 -2.03
N TYR A 177 -19.61 16.18 -1.76
CA TYR A 177 -19.47 17.50 -1.19
C TYR A 177 -19.48 18.59 -2.26
N HIS A 178 -20.05 19.73 -1.93
CA HIS A 178 -19.93 20.96 -2.71
C HIS A 178 -18.67 21.69 -2.30
N THR A 179 -17.84 22.09 -3.25
CA THR A 179 -16.57 22.83 -3.03
C THR A 179 -16.64 24.24 -3.63
N PRO A 180 -17.46 25.15 -3.07
CA PRO A 180 -17.69 26.49 -3.64
C PRO A 180 -16.48 27.41 -3.52
N PHE A 181 -15.51 27.04 -2.67
CA PHE A 181 -14.29 27.82 -2.50
C PHE A 181 -13.08 26.89 -2.60
N ILE A 182 -12.23 27.20 -3.56
CA ILE A 182 -10.88 26.67 -3.73
C ILE A 182 -9.96 27.89 -3.75
N ALA A 183 -8.96 27.93 -2.87
CA ALA A 183 -8.08 29.08 -2.73
C ALA A 183 -7.30 29.35 -4.03
N PRO A 184 -7.26 30.61 -4.50
CA PRO A 184 -6.44 30.99 -5.63
C PRO A 184 -4.95 30.93 -5.27
N LYS A 185 -4.08 31.03 -6.28
CA LYS A 185 -2.64 31.11 -6.06
C LYS A 185 -2.29 32.32 -5.20
N GLY A 186 -1.64 32.08 -4.06
CA GLY A 186 -1.18 33.12 -3.14
C GLY A 186 -1.40 32.78 -1.67
N LYS A 187 -1.59 33.81 -0.83
CA LYS A 187 -1.89 33.64 0.60
C LYS A 187 -3.37 33.30 0.79
N ASP A 188 -3.64 32.15 1.37
CA ASP A 188 -4.96 31.51 1.53
C ASP A 188 -5.49 31.52 2.97
N GLY A 189 -4.76 32.15 3.91
CA GLY A 189 -5.13 32.15 5.33
C GLY A 189 -5.11 30.76 5.99
N GLY A 190 -4.51 29.76 5.34
CA GLY A 190 -4.35 28.39 5.87
C GLY A 190 -5.53 27.47 5.58
N ILE A 191 -6.49 27.89 4.73
CA ILE A 191 -7.58 27.05 4.25
C ILE A 191 -7.60 27.07 2.73
N ASP A 192 -7.33 25.91 2.13
CA ASP A 192 -7.22 25.75 0.68
C ASP A 192 -8.57 25.45 0.04
N ILE A 193 -9.43 24.65 0.72
CA ILE A 193 -10.76 24.29 0.22
C ILE A 193 -11.76 24.42 1.36
N THR A 194 -12.95 24.92 1.04
CA THR A 194 -14.11 24.81 1.92
C THR A 194 -15.17 23.94 1.25
N ALA A 195 -15.61 22.88 1.96
CA ALA A 195 -16.59 21.94 1.44
C ALA A 195 -17.83 21.87 2.34
N TYR A 196 -18.99 21.63 1.72
CA TYR A 196 -20.30 21.57 2.35
C TYR A 196 -21.07 20.35 1.87
N LEU A 197 -21.96 19.81 2.73
CA LEU A 197 -22.91 18.76 2.32
C LEU A 197 -24.08 19.29 1.51
N ASP A 198 -24.46 20.57 1.69
CA ASP A 198 -25.55 21.20 0.96
C ASP A 198 -25.03 22.32 0.04
N PRO A 199 -25.71 22.62 -1.09
CA PRO A 199 -25.24 23.61 -2.06
C PRO A 199 -25.10 25.03 -1.52
N LEU A 200 -25.83 25.38 -0.45
CA LEU A 200 -25.84 26.71 0.14
C LEU A 200 -24.85 26.85 1.29
N GLY A 201 -24.31 25.72 1.81
CA GLY A 201 -23.45 25.73 3.00
C GLY A 201 -24.17 26.19 4.27
N ALA A 202 -25.50 26.02 4.31
CA ALA A 202 -26.35 26.43 5.43
C ALA A 202 -26.29 25.42 6.59
N GLN A 203 -25.98 24.17 6.29
CA GLN A 203 -25.89 23.09 7.27
C GLN A 203 -24.46 22.92 7.79
N THR A 204 -24.33 22.58 9.05
CA THR A 204 -23.08 22.15 9.66
C THR A 204 -23.01 20.61 9.64
N PRO A 205 -21.80 20.01 9.60
CA PRO A 205 -20.49 20.66 9.68
C PRO A 205 -20.01 21.24 8.34
N ARG A 206 -19.22 22.30 8.43
CA ARG A 206 -18.43 22.82 7.31
C ARG A 206 -17.06 22.21 7.36
N ILE A 207 -16.56 21.73 6.22
CA ILE A 207 -15.26 21.08 6.14
C ILE A 207 -14.23 22.11 5.70
N LYS A 208 -13.24 22.34 6.55
CA LYS A 208 -12.09 23.22 6.28
C LYS A 208 -10.89 22.35 5.94
N VAL A 209 -10.44 22.46 4.69
CA VAL A 209 -9.40 21.60 4.14
C VAL A 209 -8.11 22.38 3.99
N GLN A 210 -7.03 21.82 4.50
CA GLN A 210 -5.67 22.24 4.18
C GLN A 210 -5.00 21.17 3.36
N VAL A 211 -4.35 21.57 2.25
CA VAL A 211 -3.68 20.68 1.31
C VAL A 211 -2.18 21.01 1.28
N LYS A 212 -1.33 20.02 1.47
CA LYS A 212 0.12 20.21 1.34
C LYS A 212 0.73 19.17 0.40
N HIS A 213 1.18 19.65 -0.74
CA HIS A 213 1.92 18.82 -1.68
C HIS A 213 3.39 18.75 -1.25
N LYS A 214 3.72 17.78 -0.38
CA LYS A 214 5.06 17.54 0.16
C LYS A 214 5.39 16.03 0.14
N PRO A 215 5.65 15.45 -1.04
CA PRO A 215 5.83 14.00 -1.17
C PRO A 215 7.03 13.44 -0.39
N GLU A 216 8.08 14.25 -0.21
CA GLU A 216 9.33 13.81 0.42
C GLU A 216 9.44 14.20 1.92
N THR A 217 8.48 14.95 2.44
CA THR A 217 8.58 15.51 3.80
C THR A 217 7.34 15.20 4.62
N ALA A 218 7.53 14.66 5.81
CA ALA A 218 6.42 14.43 6.74
C ALA A 218 5.86 15.75 7.29
N ILE A 219 4.53 15.85 7.34
CA ILE A 219 3.83 16.98 7.96
C ILE A 219 3.99 16.90 9.47
N GLY A 220 4.34 18.00 10.09
CA GLY A 220 4.58 18.12 11.53
C GLY A 220 3.35 18.55 12.34
N ALA A 221 3.44 18.40 13.66
CA ALA A 221 2.39 18.81 14.60
C ALA A 221 2.06 20.32 14.55
N SER A 222 3.03 21.18 14.17
CA SER A 222 2.82 22.60 13.99
C SER A 222 1.82 22.94 12.89
N ASP A 223 1.85 22.19 11.79
CA ASP A 223 0.91 22.36 10.69
C ASP A 223 -0.52 21.99 11.11
N ILE A 224 -0.65 20.91 11.89
CA ILE A 224 -1.94 20.45 12.41
C ILE A 224 -2.53 21.52 13.37
N ARG A 225 -1.72 22.03 14.30
CA ARG A 225 -2.15 23.08 15.23
C ARG A 225 -2.54 24.37 14.49
N ALA A 226 -1.84 24.72 13.42
CA ALA A 226 -2.17 25.90 12.62
C ALA A 226 -3.57 25.78 11.99
N LEU A 227 -3.90 24.62 11.41
CA LEU A 227 -5.24 24.38 10.85
C LEU A 227 -6.32 24.40 11.94
N LEU A 228 -6.09 23.74 13.08
CA LEU A 228 -7.04 23.73 14.19
C LEU A 228 -7.32 25.16 14.73
N GLY A 229 -6.30 26.02 14.72
CA GLY A 229 -6.42 27.40 15.21
C GLY A 229 -7.29 28.32 14.36
N VAL A 230 -7.62 27.95 13.14
CA VAL A 230 -8.48 28.78 12.24
C VAL A 230 -9.91 28.24 12.12
N LEU A 231 -10.22 27.11 12.80
CA LEU A 231 -11.58 26.55 12.83
C LEU A 231 -12.53 27.41 13.64
N ARG A 232 -13.80 27.42 13.24
CA ARG A 232 -14.91 28.00 13.97
C ARG A 232 -15.78 26.90 14.58
N ALA A 233 -16.60 27.26 15.54
CA ALA A 233 -17.55 26.34 16.14
C ALA A 233 -18.42 25.65 15.05
N GLY A 234 -18.44 24.32 15.06
CA GLY A 234 -19.15 23.49 14.08
C GLY A 234 -18.38 23.18 12.79
N ASP A 235 -17.13 23.69 12.64
CA ASP A 235 -16.26 23.27 11.53
C ASP A 235 -15.60 21.92 11.83
N ILE A 236 -15.29 21.17 10.78
CA ILE A 236 -14.45 19.96 10.78
C ILE A 236 -13.20 20.24 9.96
N ALA A 237 -12.04 19.86 10.49
CA ALA A 237 -10.79 19.97 9.76
C ALA A 237 -10.53 18.71 8.92
N LEU A 238 -10.02 18.92 7.72
CA LEU A 238 -9.42 17.88 6.87
C LEU A 238 -8.03 18.35 6.45
N PHE A 239 -7.02 17.55 6.75
CA PHE A 239 -5.66 17.83 6.31
C PHE A 239 -5.24 16.76 5.31
N VAL A 240 -4.92 17.15 4.08
CA VAL A 240 -4.51 16.22 3.02
C VAL A 240 -3.07 16.52 2.61
N THR A 241 -2.24 15.47 2.53
CA THR A 241 -0.87 15.60 2.02
C THR A 241 -0.56 14.53 0.98
N SER A 242 0.26 14.87 0.00
CA SER A 242 0.82 13.89 -0.94
C SER A 242 1.96 13.05 -0.34
N GLY A 243 2.45 13.43 0.84
CA GLY A 243 3.47 12.72 1.62
C GLY A 243 2.87 11.98 2.81
N THR A 244 3.54 12.08 3.95
CA THR A 244 3.17 11.39 5.19
C THR A 244 2.97 12.37 6.36
N PHE A 245 2.49 11.88 7.49
CA PHE A 245 2.43 12.61 8.75
C PHE A 245 3.43 12.06 9.75
N SER A 246 4.09 12.93 10.50
CA SER A 246 4.94 12.52 11.62
C SER A 246 4.09 11.89 12.74
N PRO A 247 4.69 11.05 13.62
CA PRO A 247 3.99 10.50 14.78
C PRO A 247 3.35 11.59 15.65
N ASP A 248 4.07 12.70 15.87
CA ASP A 248 3.58 13.84 16.66
C ASP A 248 2.38 14.54 16.00
N ALA A 249 2.36 14.63 14.66
CA ALA A 249 1.22 15.16 13.92
C ALA A 249 -0.02 14.28 14.10
N LYS A 250 0.13 12.96 13.99
CA LYS A 250 -0.95 11.99 14.21
C LYS A 250 -1.49 12.08 15.64
N THR A 251 -0.59 12.11 16.64
CA THR A 251 -0.95 12.28 18.05
C THR A 251 -1.67 13.61 18.30
N THR A 252 -1.18 14.72 17.73
CA THR A 252 -1.82 16.04 17.84
C THR A 252 -3.24 16.02 17.26
N GLY A 253 -3.43 15.35 16.11
CA GLY A 253 -4.75 15.20 15.48
C GLY A 253 -5.71 14.39 16.35
N THR A 254 -5.27 13.24 16.86
CA THR A 254 -6.13 12.35 17.67
C THR A 254 -6.46 12.93 19.07
N SER A 255 -5.57 13.73 19.64
CA SER A 255 -5.75 14.34 20.95
C SER A 255 -6.43 15.73 20.90
N SER A 256 -6.75 16.26 19.71
CA SER A 256 -7.40 17.56 19.58
C SER A 256 -8.86 17.50 20.06
N ARG A 257 -9.35 18.65 20.56
CA ARG A 257 -10.75 18.79 20.95
C ARG A 257 -11.67 18.86 19.72
N GLU A 258 -11.20 19.53 18.68
CA GLU A 258 -11.86 19.66 17.39
C GLU A 258 -11.62 18.40 16.56
N PHE A 259 -12.63 18.00 15.80
CA PHE A 259 -12.48 16.85 14.91
C PHE A 259 -11.59 17.23 13.72
N ILE A 260 -10.53 16.45 13.51
CA ILE A 260 -9.65 16.54 12.35
C ILE A 260 -9.43 15.16 11.74
N ARG A 261 -9.56 15.08 10.42
CA ARG A 261 -9.17 13.92 9.62
C ARG A 261 -7.85 14.20 8.91
N LEU A 262 -6.91 13.28 9.02
CA LEU A 262 -5.61 13.31 8.33
C LEU A 262 -5.64 12.30 7.20
N ILE A 263 -5.33 12.73 5.98
CA ILE A 263 -5.25 11.89 4.78
C ILE A 263 -3.85 12.02 4.20
N ASP A 264 -3.07 10.97 4.26
CA ASP A 264 -1.75 10.92 3.64
C ASP A 264 -1.81 10.51 2.15
N GLY A 265 -0.66 10.47 1.49
CA GLY A 265 -0.59 10.18 0.05
C GLY A 265 -1.12 8.80 -0.32
N ASP A 266 -0.93 7.80 0.54
CA ASP A 266 -1.42 6.44 0.28
C ASP A 266 -2.92 6.35 0.44
N GLU A 267 -3.45 6.94 1.50
CA GLU A 267 -4.88 6.99 1.74
C GLU A 267 -5.60 7.84 0.68
N PHE A 268 -4.98 8.92 0.20
CA PHE A 268 -5.51 9.70 -0.91
C PHE A 268 -5.66 8.87 -2.18
N ILE A 269 -4.65 8.03 -2.51
CA ILE A 269 -4.72 7.12 -3.66
C ILE A 269 -5.86 6.11 -3.48
N ASP A 270 -5.99 5.50 -2.29
CA ASP A 270 -7.08 4.56 -2.01
C ASP A 270 -8.45 5.19 -2.24
N MET A 271 -8.67 6.37 -1.68
CA MET A 271 -9.93 7.10 -1.85
C MET A 271 -10.18 7.53 -3.29
N TRP A 272 -9.13 7.95 -4.03
CA TRP A 272 -9.25 8.28 -5.45
C TRP A 272 -9.72 7.07 -6.26
N LEU A 273 -9.15 5.90 -6.02
CA LEU A 273 -9.53 4.64 -6.68
C LEU A 273 -10.97 4.23 -6.34
N GLU A 274 -11.37 4.37 -5.07
CA GLU A 274 -12.72 4.04 -4.59
C GLU A 274 -13.78 4.93 -5.26
N PHE A 275 -13.54 6.23 -5.31
CA PHE A 275 -14.50 7.20 -5.82
C PHE A 275 -14.37 7.51 -7.32
N TYR A 276 -13.42 6.87 -8.03
CA TYR A 276 -13.11 7.17 -9.42
C TYR A 276 -14.32 7.15 -10.36
N ASP A 277 -15.22 6.19 -10.20
CA ASP A 277 -16.41 6.05 -11.05
C ASP A 277 -17.45 7.16 -10.84
N LYS A 278 -17.41 7.82 -9.68
CA LYS A 278 -18.30 8.94 -9.34
C LYS A 278 -17.75 10.28 -9.78
N MET A 279 -16.53 10.34 -10.29
CA MET A 279 -15.89 11.56 -10.79
C MET A 279 -16.44 11.94 -12.18
N THR A 280 -16.46 13.23 -12.45
CA THR A 280 -16.70 13.76 -13.81
C THR A 280 -15.53 13.40 -14.72
N ASP A 281 -15.74 13.47 -16.05
CA ASP A 281 -14.65 13.20 -17.00
C ASP A 281 -13.49 14.21 -16.86
N ASP A 282 -13.81 15.48 -16.55
CA ASP A 282 -12.80 16.50 -16.31
C ASP A 282 -11.96 16.16 -15.04
N ASP A 283 -12.61 15.71 -13.96
CA ASP A 283 -11.92 15.29 -12.75
C ASP A 283 -11.07 14.03 -12.99
N LYS A 284 -11.56 13.05 -13.75
CA LYS A 284 -10.81 11.85 -14.15
C LYS A 284 -9.56 12.17 -14.95
N ASN A 285 -9.59 13.23 -15.78
CA ASN A 285 -8.44 13.65 -16.56
C ASN A 285 -7.28 14.18 -15.71
N MET A 286 -7.52 14.57 -14.44
CA MET A 286 -6.46 14.99 -13.51
C MET A 286 -5.54 13.82 -13.13
N LEU A 287 -6.09 12.58 -13.08
CA LEU A 287 -5.36 11.32 -12.89
C LEU A 287 -6.05 10.25 -13.76
N PRO A 288 -5.71 10.17 -15.05
CA PRO A 288 -6.38 9.29 -15.99
C PRO A 288 -5.98 7.83 -15.72
N LEU A 289 -6.92 7.02 -15.26
CA LEU A 289 -6.71 5.62 -14.95
C LEU A 289 -7.43 4.73 -15.98
N LYS A 290 -6.78 3.62 -16.34
CA LYS A 290 -7.39 2.53 -17.10
C LYS A 290 -7.66 1.36 -16.17
N ARG A 291 -8.93 1.00 -15.98
CA ARG A 291 -9.30 -0.19 -15.21
C ARG A 291 -9.14 -1.45 -16.05
N ILE A 292 -8.60 -2.48 -15.43
CA ILE A 292 -8.48 -3.82 -16.01
C ILE A 292 -9.18 -4.76 -15.03
N SER A 293 -10.07 -5.61 -15.54
CA SER A 293 -10.74 -6.63 -14.71
C SER A 293 -10.00 -7.96 -14.87
N PHE A 294 -9.71 -8.60 -13.76
CA PHE A 294 -9.20 -9.96 -13.71
C PHE A 294 -10.28 -10.88 -13.15
N LEU A 295 -10.27 -12.12 -13.59
CA LEU A 295 -11.14 -13.13 -12.99
C LEU A 295 -10.62 -13.43 -11.58
N GLY A 296 -11.41 -13.04 -10.58
CA GLY A 296 -11.11 -13.35 -9.17
C GLY A 296 -11.43 -14.81 -8.86
N ASN A 297 -10.69 -15.41 -7.96
CA ASN A 297 -11.08 -16.68 -7.37
C ASN A 297 -12.28 -16.41 -6.45
N ASN A 298 -13.32 -17.22 -6.51
CA ASN A 298 -14.40 -17.17 -5.54
C ASN A 298 -13.80 -17.47 -4.16
N GLU A 299 -13.79 -16.47 -3.28
CA GLU A 299 -13.49 -16.66 -1.86
C GLU A 299 -14.61 -17.47 -1.19
#